data_4a2112116e3804b162305606c84993ff
#
_entry.id   4a2112116e3804b162305606c84993ff
#
_cell.length_a   1.000
_cell.length_b   1.000
_cell.length_c   1.000
_cell.angle_alpha   90.00
_cell.angle_beta   90.00
_cell.angle_gamma   90.00
#
_symmetry.space_group_name_H-M   'P 1'
#
loop_
_entity.id
_entity.type
_entity.pdbx_description
1 polymer ?
#
loop_
_entity_poly.entity_id
_entity_poly.type
_entity_poly.pdbx_seq_one_letter_code
_entity_poly.pdbx_strand_id
1 'polypeptide(L)'
;MLRGDSVEWDERKQRERAPHLSSEQSQTILRRVLEVYEKQVGTKPRKVVVHKTSRYTDDEKAGFEAALEGQVAHYALLTVTRRGIFCLRPGYKAVLRGTSVDFGGKKGLVYTTGYVPFLRCYSGFRIPQPLEITENWGSLTFRECAEDVLRLTKLNWNTSAFGIHDPITLAFSRRVGDILRLAGSREPAVQYRYYM
;
A
#
# COMPACT_ATOMS: atom_id res chain seq x y z
N MET A 1 0.42 -12.71 -8.31
CA MET A 1 1.37 -12.12 -7.35
C MET A 1 2.77 -12.43 -7.83
N LEU A 2 3.65 -11.45 -7.83
CA LEU A 2 5.05 -11.64 -8.13
C LEU A 2 5.82 -11.55 -6.83
N ARG A 3 6.76 -12.45 -6.64
CA ARG A 3 7.73 -12.42 -5.56
C ARG A 3 9.02 -11.79 -6.10
N GLY A 4 9.58 -10.84 -5.38
CA GLY A 4 10.94 -10.38 -5.60
C GLY A 4 11.96 -11.45 -5.18
N ASP A 5 13.17 -11.32 -5.65
CA ASP A 5 14.26 -12.19 -5.22
C ASP A 5 14.57 -11.96 -3.73
N SER A 6 15.12 -12.99 -3.05
CA SER A 6 15.56 -12.84 -1.67
C SER A 6 16.68 -11.81 -1.61
N VAL A 7 16.50 -10.79 -0.81
CA VAL A 7 17.56 -9.81 -0.51
C VAL A 7 18.29 -10.31 0.72
N GLU A 8 19.60 -10.53 0.61
CA GLU A 8 20.41 -10.84 1.78
C GLU A 8 20.37 -9.69 2.77
N TRP A 9 19.93 -9.99 3.96
CA TRP A 9 19.73 -9.04 5.04
C TRP A 9 20.83 -9.17 6.07
N ASP A 10 21.68 -8.17 6.24
CA ASP A 10 22.69 -8.14 7.28
C ASP A 10 22.10 -7.53 8.58
N GLU A 11 21.65 -8.42 9.48
CA GLU A 11 21.09 -8.04 10.78
C GLU A 11 22.06 -7.21 11.65
N ARG A 12 23.37 -7.33 11.44
CA ARG A 12 24.38 -6.66 12.26
C ARG A 12 24.50 -5.17 11.94
N LYS A 13 24.24 -4.79 10.69
CA LYS A 13 24.32 -3.39 10.24
C LYS A 13 23.06 -2.58 10.48
N GLN A 14 21.93 -3.21 10.88
CA GLN A 14 20.63 -2.58 10.79
C GLN A 14 19.74 -2.74 12.01
N ARG A 15 20.29 -2.88 13.21
CA ARG A 15 19.47 -2.94 14.45
C ARG A 15 18.51 -1.75 14.65
N GLU A 16 18.64 -0.69 13.87
CA GLU A 16 17.86 0.55 14.00
C GLU A 16 17.10 1.00 12.75
N ARG A 17 17.16 0.31 11.62
CA ARG A 17 16.53 0.78 10.36
C ARG A 17 15.70 -0.30 9.67
N ALA A 18 14.53 0.10 9.18
CA ALA A 18 13.73 -0.77 8.30
C ALA A 18 14.52 -1.13 7.02
N PRO A 19 14.33 -2.37 6.50
CA PRO A 19 14.99 -2.79 5.25
C PRO A 19 14.57 -1.91 4.08
N HIS A 20 15.54 -1.46 3.32
CA HIS A 20 15.34 -0.68 2.12
C HIS A 20 16.00 -1.37 0.93
N LEU A 21 15.39 -1.21 -0.25
CA LEU A 21 15.93 -1.73 -1.50
C LEU A 21 17.00 -0.78 -2.05
N SER A 22 17.98 -1.34 -2.74
CA SER A 22 18.86 -0.51 -3.58
C SER A 22 18.10 0.02 -4.81
N SER A 23 18.69 0.98 -5.49
CA SER A 23 18.13 1.51 -6.75
C SER A 23 17.98 0.39 -7.80
N GLU A 24 18.99 -0.45 -7.96
CA GLU A 24 18.98 -1.57 -8.90
C GLU A 24 17.89 -2.61 -8.56
N GLN A 25 17.77 -2.97 -7.28
CA GLN A 25 16.72 -3.89 -6.81
C GLN A 25 15.33 -3.33 -7.04
N SER A 26 15.11 -2.06 -6.72
CA SER A 26 13.83 -1.37 -6.93
C SER A 26 13.44 -1.35 -8.39
N GLN A 27 14.40 -1.04 -9.27
CA GLN A 27 14.22 -1.02 -10.71
C GLN A 27 13.89 -2.42 -11.25
N THR A 28 14.66 -3.43 -10.86
CA THR A 28 14.50 -4.81 -11.34
C THR A 28 13.15 -5.38 -10.95
N ILE A 29 12.74 -5.22 -9.69
CA ILE A 29 11.45 -5.70 -9.20
C ILE A 29 10.30 -5.07 -10.00
N LEU A 30 10.32 -3.75 -10.17
CA LEU A 30 9.22 -3.06 -10.83
C LEU A 30 9.17 -3.37 -12.33
N ARG A 31 10.30 -3.44 -13.01
CA ARG A 31 10.35 -3.87 -14.43
C ARG A 31 9.74 -5.25 -14.61
N ARG A 32 10.11 -6.20 -13.76
CA ARG A 32 9.53 -7.55 -13.79
C ARG A 32 8.01 -7.53 -13.58
N VAL A 33 7.50 -6.69 -12.69
CA VAL A 33 6.05 -6.51 -12.50
C VAL A 33 5.39 -5.99 -13.77
N LEU A 34 5.97 -4.97 -14.41
CA LEU A 34 5.45 -4.38 -15.63
C LEU A 34 5.44 -5.37 -16.79
N GLU A 35 6.52 -6.13 -16.98
CA GLU A 35 6.62 -7.17 -18.02
C GLU A 35 5.56 -8.26 -17.83
N VAL A 36 5.36 -8.74 -16.59
CA VAL A 36 4.33 -9.75 -16.33
C VAL A 36 2.94 -9.19 -16.53
N TYR A 37 2.70 -7.95 -16.15
CA TYR A 37 1.42 -7.28 -16.41
C TYR A 37 1.16 -7.19 -17.93
N GLU A 38 2.13 -6.69 -18.69
CA GLU A 38 2.00 -6.54 -20.15
C GLU A 38 1.79 -7.90 -20.83
N LYS A 39 2.50 -8.93 -20.39
CA LYS A 39 2.32 -10.31 -20.91
C LYS A 39 0.92 -10.88 -20.60
N GLN A 40 0.33 -10.54 -19.47
CA GLN A 40 -0.98 -11.06 -19.08
C GLN A 40 -2.15 -10.26 -19.66
N VAL A 41 -1.99 -8.95 -19.77
CA VAL A 41 -3.07 -8.03 -20.17
C VAL A 41 -2.97 -7.64 -21.66
N GLY A 42 -1.79 -7.79 -22.26
CA GLY A 42 -1.52 -7.42 -23.66
C GLY A 42 -1.27 -5.92 -23.89
N THR A 43 -1.31 -5.11 -22.82
CA THR A 43 -1.07 -3.66 -22.90
C THR A 43 -0.29 -3.18 -21.68
N LYS A 44 0.43 -2.07 -21.83
CA LYS A 44 1.11 -1.42 -20.70
C LYS A 44 0.10 -0.79 -19.75
N PRO A 45 0.37 -0.76 -18.43
CA PRO A 45 -0.50 -0.10 -17.47
C PRO A 45 -0.48 1.42 -17.71
N ARG A 46 -1.65 2.06 -17.65
CA ARG A 46 -1.75 3.52 -17.75
C ARG A 46 -1.36 4.21 -16.45
N LYS A 47 -1.55 3.52 -15.32
CA LYS A 47 -1.27 4.02 -13.97
C LYS A 47 -0.62 2.92 -13.13
N VAL A 48 0.42 3.27 -12.39
CA VAL A 48 1.09 2.41 -11.42
C VAL A 48 1.16 3.12 -10.07
N VAL A 49 0.78 2.44 -9.01
CA VAL A 49 0.90 2.94 -7.64
C VAL A 49 1.65 1.91 -6.80
N VAL A 50 2.76 2.32 -6.22
CA VAL A 50 3.55 1.49 -5.31
C VAL A 50 3.23 1.88 -3.87
N HIS A 51 2.75 0.93 -3.07
CA HIS A 51 2.42 1.16 -1.66
C HIS A 51 3.52 0.61 -0.76
N LYS A 52 3.94 1.42 0.19
CA LYS A 52 4.92 1.06 1.22
C LYS A 52 4.46 1.57 2.60
N THR A 53 4.90 0.92 3.66
CA THR A 53 4.62 1.34 5.05
C THR A 53 5.76 2.12 5.70
N SER A 54 6.96 2.04 5.14
CA SER A 54 8.12 2.84 5.51
C SER A 54 8.39 3.93 4.48
N ARG A 55 9.15 4.95 4.85
CA ARG A 55 9.57 6.01 3.92
C ARG A 55 10.42 5.44 2.78
N TYR A 56 10.33 6.07 1.64
CA TYR A 56 11.21 5.79 0.51
C TYR A 56 12.57 6.43 0.75
N THR A 57 13.64 5.69 0.52
CA THR A 57 15.00 6.25 0.37
C THR A 57 15.15 6.88 -1.01
N ASP A 58 16.18 7.69 -1.18
CA ASP A 58 16.44 8.31 -2.49
C ASP A 58 16.85 7.25 -3.53
N ASP A 59 17.57 6.21 -3.12
CA ASP A 59 17.90 5.05 -3.96
C ASP A 59 16.64 4.31 -4.44
N GLU A 60 15.70 4.04 -3.53
CA GLU A 60 14.43 3.39 -3.90
C GLU A 60 13.63 4.24 -4.87
N LYS A 61 13.54 5.56 -4.63
CA LYS A 61 12.84 6.48 -5.55
C LYS A 61 13.47 6.45 -6.93
N ALA A 62 14.79 6.65 -7.00
CA ALA A 62 15.52 6.66 -8.27
C ALA A 62 15.32 5.34 -9.04
N GLY A 63 15.37 4.19 -8.35
CA GLY A 63 15.16 2.89 -8.98
C GLY A 63 13.73 2.70 -9.51
N PHE A 64 12.73 3.06 -8.73
CA PHE A 64 11.34 2.97 -9.16
C PHE A 64 11.02 3.94 -10.30
N GLU A 65 11.50 5.18 -10.23
CA GLU A 65 11.32 6.19 -11.29
C GLU A 65 11.97 5.74 -12.60
N ALA A 66 13.20 5.22 -12.54
CA ALA A 66 13.89 4.68 -13.73
C ALA A 66 13.19 3.46 -14.36
N ALA A 67 12.42 2.70 -13.58
CA ALA A 67 11.60 1.62 -14.11
C ALA A 67 10.31 2.12 -14.78
N LEU A 68 9.76 3.24 -14.31
CA LEU A 68 8.49 3.79 -14.79
C LEU A 68 8.64 4.75 -15.97
N GLU A 69 9.83 5.35 -16.10
CA GLU A 69 10.13 6.32 -17.14
C GLU A 69 9.85 5.76 -18.55
N GLY A 70 9.04 6.46 -19.34
CA GLY A 70 8.63 6.03 -20.68
C GLY A 70 7.74 4.78 -20.74
N GLN A 71 7.42 4.16 -19.62
CA GLN A 71 6.60 2.95 -19.54
C GLN A 71 5.15 3.22 -19.11
N VAL A 72 4.94 4.25 -18.29
CA VAL A 72 3.66 4.52 -17.63
C VAL A 72 3.34 6.01 -17.69
N ALA A 73 2.09 6.34 -18.01
CA ALA A 73 1.67 7.75 -18.09
C ALA A 73 1.55 8.43 -16.71
N HIS A 74 1.09 7.68 -15.70
CA HIS A 74 0.86 8.21 -14.36
C HIS A 74 1.36 7.24 -13.31
N TYR A 75 2.05 7.75 -12.30
CA TYR A 75 2.50 6.93 -11.19
C TYR A 75 2.46 7.67 -9.86
N ALA A 76 2.46 6.89 -8.77
CA ALA A 76 2.69 7.38 -7.43
C ALA A 76 3.46 6.34 -6.59
N LEU A 77 4.42 6.83 -5.81
CA LEU A 77 5.08 6.08 -4.75
C LEU A 77 4.50 6.56 -3.43
N LEU A 78 3.67 5.74 -2.78
CA LEU A 78 2.92 6.11 -1.59
C LEU A 78 3.49 5.45 -0.34
N THR A 79 3.79 6.27 0.67
CA THR A 79 3.96 5.80 2.03
C THR A 79 2.64 5.95 2.78
N VAL A 80 2.06 4.80 3.15
CA VAL A 80 0.79 4.72 3.87
C VAL A 80 1.03 4.15 5.26
N THR A 81 0.73 4.93 6.30
CA THR A 81 0.98 4.57 7.69
C THR A 81 -0.30 4.61 8.51
N ARG A 82 -0.27 3.91 9.66
CA ARG A 82 -1.27 4.06 10.71
C ARG A 82 -0.68 4.97 11.78
N ARG A 83 -1.29 6.12 12.00
CA ARG A 83 -0.94 7.00 13.12
C ARG A 83 -2.13 7.20 14.03
N GLY A 84 -1.85 7.55 15.29
CA GLY A 84 -2.87 7.85 16.29
C GLY A 84 -3.53 9.22 16.15
N ILE A 85 -3.59 9.77 14.93
CA ILE A 85 -4.25 11.04 14.67
C ILE A 85 -5.73 10.76 14.40
N PHE A 86 -6.61 11.50 15.09
CA PHE A 86 -8.04 11.40 14.95
C PHE A 86 -8.61 12.75 14.56
N CYS A 87 -9.55 12.74 13.62
CA CYS A 87 -10.42 13.89 13.37
C CYS A 87 -11.70 13.71 14.17
N LEU A 88 -12.02 14.67 15.01
CA LEU A 88 -13.26 14.68 15.76
C LEU A 88 -14.36 15.33 14.92
N ARG A 89 -15.52 14.71 14.92
CA ARG A 89 -16.73 15.22 14.28
C ARG A 89 -17.79 15.43 15.35
N PRO A 90 -18.42 16.61 15.44
CA PRO A 90 -19.58 16.80 16.29
C PRO A 90 -20.74 15.85 15.90
N GLY A 91 -21.43 15.30 16.86
CA GLY A 91 -22.59 14.44 16.66
C GLY A 91 -22.43 13.01 17.19
N TYR A 92 -23.49 12.19 17.03
CA TYR A 92 -23.58 10.85 17.61
C TYR A 92 -22.99 9.74 16.72
N LYS A 93 -22.56 10.06 15.51
CA LYS A 93 -22.09 9.05 14.56
C LYS A 93 -20.59 9.19 14.35
N ALA A 94 -19.91 8.06 14.19
CA ALA A 94 -18.51 8.04 13.80
C ALA A 94 -18.28 8.80 12.47
N VAL A 95 -17.03 9.17 12.22
CA VAL A 95 -16.62 9.78 10.95
C VAL A 95 -17.06 8.88 9.80
N LEU A 96 -17.50 9.49 8.71
CA LEU A 96 -17.92 8.74 7.50
C LEU A 96 -16.75 7.99 6.89
N ARG A 97 -16.97 6.75 6.52
CA ARG A 97 -16.03 6.01 5.68
C ARG A 97 -15.83 6.74 4.36
N GLY A 98 -14.58 6.93 3.94
CA GLY A 98 -14.22 7.68 2.74
C GLY A 98 -13.92 9.16 3.01
N THR A 99 -14.12 9.66 4.25
CA THR A 99 -13.67 11.01 4.59
C THR A 99 -12.15 11.09 4.41
N SER A 100 -11.70 12.12 3.70
CA SER A 100 -10.29 12.44 3.54
C SER A 100 -10.01 13.87 3.95
N VAL A 101 -8.81 14.11 4.46
CA VAL A 101 -8.33 15.44 4.85
C VAL A 101 -7.01 15.66 4.15
N ASP A 102 -6.97 16.64 3.27
CA ASP A 102 -5.74 17.04 2.55
C ASP A 102 -5.00 18.08 3.40
N PHE A 103 -3.74 17.79 3.71
CA PHE A 103 -2.85 18.71 4.44
C PHE A 103 -2.03 19.62 3.51
N GLY A 104 -2.22 19.47 2.19
CA GLY A 104 -1.35 20.06 1.18
C GLY A 104 -0.10 19.21 0.94
N GLY A 105 0.68 19.58 -0.11
CA GLY A 105 1.90 18.84 -0.45
C GLY A 105 1.71 17.36 -0.75
N LYS A 106 0.52 16.96 -1.23
CA LYS A 106 0.14 15.58 -1.53
C LYS A 106 0.09 14.65 -0.30
N LYS A 107 -0.08 15.19 0.89
CA LYS A 107 -0.16 14.48 2.17
C LYS A 107 -1.53 14.64 2.79
N GLY A 108 -1.96 13.65 3.60
CA GLY A 108 -3.22 13.77 4.29
C GLY A 108 -3.71 12.48 4.91
N LEU A 109 -4.96 12.47 5.34
CA LEU A 109 -5.62 11.36 6.00
C LEU A 109 -6.75 10.80 5.12
N VAL A 110 -6.97 9.50 5.21
CA VAL A 110 -8.13 8.83 4.61
C VAL A 110 -8.75 7.84 5.59
N TYR A 111 -10.05 8.00 5.87
CA TYR A 111 -10.82 7.09 6.70
C TYR A 111 -11.33 5.92 5.86
N THR A 112 -10.64 4.80 5.94
CA THR A 112 -11.04 3.55 5.28
C THR A 112 -12.07 2.76 6.08
N THR A 113 -12.21 3.07 7.36
CA THR A 113 -13.28 2.61 8.26
C THR A 113 -14.09 3.81 8.74
N GLY A 114 -15.31 3.58 9.19
CA GLY A 114 -16.17 4.64 9.67
C GLY A 114 -17.66 4.32 9.47
N TYR A 115 -18.49 5.29 9.73
CA TYR A 115 -19.92 5.17 9.54
C TYR A 115 -20.28 5.01 8.06
N VAL A 116 -21.14 4.03 7.78
CA VAL A 116 -21.60 3.70 6.43
C VAL A 116 -23.09 4.05 6.34
N PRO A 117 -23.46 5.16 5.64
CA PRO A 117 -24.83 5.67 5.65
C PRO A 117 -25.90 4.69 5.20
N PHE A 118 -25.64 3.93 4.12
CA PHE A 118 -26.63 2.99 3.58
C PHE A 118 -26.85 1.76 4.50
N LEU A 119 -25.87 1.40 5.32
CA LEU A 119 -26.02 0.37 6.35
C LEU A 119 -26.54 0.93 7.67
N ARG A 120 -26.60 2.25 7.82
CA ARG A 120 -26.96 2.97 9.03
C ARG A 120 -26.16 2.56 10.26
N CYS A 121 -24.94 2.05 10.06
CA CYS A 121 -24.09 1.55 11.14
C CYS A 121 -22.62 1.88 10.93
N TYR A 122 -21.87 1.74 12.01
CA TYR A 122 -20.42 1.63 12.02
C TYR A 122 -20.08 0.21 12.48
N SER A 123 -19.45 -0.57 11.61
CA SER A 123 -19.14 -1.98 11.84
C SER A 123 -17.91 -2.23 12.72
N GLY A 124 -17.26 -1.21 13.24
CA GLY A 124 -16.07 -1.32 14.07
C GLY A 124 -16.36 -1.26 15.56
N PHE A 125 -15.52 -1.90 16.36
CA PHE A 125 -15.57 -1.86 17.83
C PHE A 125 -14.81 -0.68 18.44
N ARG A 126 -13.97 0.00 17.67
CA ARG A 126 -13.10 1.09 18.14
C ARG A 126 -13.40 2.37 17.37
N ILE A 127 -12.96 3.50 17.94
CA ILE A 127 -13.00 4.78 17.21
C ILE A 127 -12.27 4.60 15.86
N PRO A 128 -12.90 5.00 14.73
CA PRO A 128 -12.28 4.89 13.42
C PRO A 128 -10.94 5.62 13.40
N GLN A 129 -9.91 4.92 12.97
CA GLN A 129 -8.58 5.49 12.77
C GLN A 129 -8.35 5.71 11.27
N PRO A 130 -7.83 6.87 10.86
CA PRO A 130 -7.46 7.07 9.46
C PRO A 130 -6.14 6.37 9.13
N LEU A 131 -5.96 6.09 7.85
CA LEU A 131 -4.65 5.91 7.26
C LEU A 131 -4.07 7.28 6.91
N GLU A 132 -2.79 7.46 7.13
CA GLU A 132 -2.05 8.66 6.74
C GLU A 132 -1.22 8.37 5.50
N ILE A 133 -1.39 9.17 4.46
CA ILE A 133 -0.47 9.25 3.33
C ILE A 133 0.58 10.30 3.71
N THR A 134 1.78 9.84 4.08
CA THR A 134 2.88 10.68 4.55
C THR A 134 3.80 11.12 3.42
N GLU A 135 3.84 10.34 2.34
CA GLU A 135 4.61 10.62 1.13
C GLU A 135 3.80 10.23 -0.10
N ASN A 136 3.86 11.06 -1.11
CA ASN A 136 3.29 10.81 -2.43
C ASN A 136 4.21 11.44 -3.49
N TRP A 137 5.08 10.61 -4.05
CA TRP A 137 5.99 10.98 -5.13
C TRP A 137 5.38 10.55 -6.46
N GLY A 138 5.42 11.42 -7.45
CA GLY A 138 4.89 11.13 -8.78
C GLY A 138 3.84 12.13 -9.25
N SER A 139 3.05 11.75 -10.25
CA SER A 139 2.11 12.64 -10.95
C SER A 139 0.71 12.70 -10.33
N LEU A 140 0.34 11.73 -9.48
CA LEU A 140 -1.00 11.65 -8.91
C LEU A 140 -1.22 12.66 -7.78
N THR A 141 -2.43 13.17 -7.70
CA THR A 141 -2.88 14.05 -6.62
C THR A 141 -3.16 13.25 -5.35
N PHE A 142 -3.19 13.93 -4.18
CA PHE A 142 -3.62 13.31 -2.93
C PHE A 142 -4.98 12.65 -3.05
N ARG A 143 -5.95 13.32 -3.68
CA ARG A 143 -7.32 12.80 -3.84
C ARG A 143 -7.36 11.49 -4.61
N GLU A 144 -6.65 11.41 -5.74
CA GLU A 144 -6.58 10.18 -6.54
C GLU A 144 -5.96 9.03 -5.74
N CYS A 145 -4.89 9.31 -4.99
CA CYS A 145 -4.24 8.33 -4.13
C CYS A 145 -5.15 7.88 -2.97
N ALA A 146 -5.86 8.80 -2.33
CA ALA A 146 -6.80 8.49 -1.25
C ALA A 146 -7.99 7.66 -1.74
N GLU A 147 -8.52 7.95 -2.93
CA GLU A 147 -9.56 7.15 -3.57
C GLU A 147 -9.07 5.74 -3.91
N ASP A 148 -7.86 5.58 -4.44
CA ASP A 148 -7.28 4.27 -4.74
C ASP A 148 -7.07 3.45 -3.46
N VAL A 149 -6.52 4.05 -2.41
CA VAL A 149 -6.37 3.41 -1.10
C VAL A 149 -7.73 2.94 -0.58
N LEU A 150 -8.77 3.78 -0.64
CA LEU A 150 -10.12 3.41 -0.20
C LEU A 150 -10.72 2.29 -1.04
N ARG A 151 -10.57 2.33 -2.37
CA ARG A 151 -11.06 1.28 -3.29
C ARG A 151 -10.39 -0.05 -3.01
N LEU A 152 -9.08 -0.06 -2.77
CA LEU A 152 -8.31 -1.28 -2.47
C LEU A 152 -8.70 -1.93 -1.14
N THR A 153 -9.33 -1.21 -0.22
CA THR A 153 -9.91 -1.84 0.99
C THR A 153 -11.16 -2.66 0.71
N LYS A 154 -11.78 -2.52 -0.46
CA LYS A 154 -12.98 -3.25 -0.86
C LYS A 154 -12.69 -4.53 -1.65
N LEU A 155 -11.43 -4.77 -2.00
CA LEU A 155 -11.02 -5.89 -2.87
C LEU A 155 -10.60 -7.15 -2.10
N ASN A 156 -10.74 -7.17 -0.78
CA ASN A 156 -10.45 -8.38 -0.01
C ASN A 156 -11.68 -9.31 0.01
N TRP A 157 -11.69 -10.26 -0.91
CA TRP A 157 -12.77 -11.24 -1.08
C TRP A 157 -12.73 -12.40 -0.07
N ASN A 158 -11.68 -12.46 0.78
CA ASN A 158 -11.51 -13.54 1.77
C ASN A 158 -12.25 -13.28 3.08
N THR A 159 -12.94 -12.18 3.18
CA THR A 159 -13.68 -11.82 4.37
C THR A 159 -14.95 -11.09 4.01
N SER A 160 -16.03 -11.39 4.71
CA SER A 160 -17.27 -10.64 4.67
C SER A 160 -17.26 -9.41 5.59
N ALA A 161 -16.15 -9.19 6.31
CA ALA A 161 -16.03 -8.05 7.23
C ALA A 161 -16.18 -6.74 6.49
N PHE A 162 -17.15 -5.94 6.90
CA PHE A 162 -17.36 -4.59 6.40
C PHE A 162 -16.38 -3.65 7.10
N GLY A 163 -15.65 -2.83 6.32
CA GLY A 163 -14.77 -1.84 6.90
C GLY A 163 -13.35 -2.37 7.19
N ILE A 164 -12.78 -3.05 6.22
CA ILE A 164 -11.35 -3.40 6.27
C ILE A 164 -10.53 -2.12 6.29
N HIS A 165 -9.60 -2.03 7.25
CA HIS A 165 -8.80 -0.84 7.47
C HIS A 165 -7.72 -0.67 6.40
N ASP A 166 -6.95 -1.73 6.13
CA ASP A 166 -5.82 -1.68 5.22
C ASP A 166 -6.22 -1.97 3.77
N PRO A 167 -5.64 -1.27 2.79
CA PRO A 167 -5.76 -1.67 1.40
C PRO A 167 -5.15 -3.07 1.21
N ILE A 168 -5.74 -3.86 0.31
CA ILE A 168 -5.36 -5.26 0.09
C ILE A 168 -3.87 -5.41 -0.21
N THR A 169 -3.26 -4.47 -0.91
CA THR A 169 -1.84 -4.44 -1.22
C THR A 169 -0.96 -4.50 0.03
N LEU A 170 -1.27 -3.69 1.05
CA LEU A 170 -0.52 -3.68 2.31
C LEU A 170 -0.89 -4.86 3.21
N ALA A 171 -2.16 -5.27 3.24
CA ALA A 171 -2.60 -6.41 4.03
C ALA A 171 -1.91 -7.71 3.56
N PHE A 172 -1.84 -7.94 2.25
CA PHE A 172 -1.14 -9.10 1.71
C PHE A 172 0.37 -9.04 1.88
N SER A 173 0.98 -7.87 1.66
CA SER A 173 2.42 -7.69 1.89
C SER A 173 2.84 -8.06 3.31
N ARG A 174 2.05 -7.64 4.31
CA ARG A 174 2.31 -8.01 5.71
C ARG A 174 2.17 -9.51 5.92
N ARG A 175 1.07 -10.12 5.45
CA ARG A 175 0.85 -11.55 5.59
C ARG A 175 1.97 -12.36 4.95
N VAL A 176 2.40 -11.99 3.75
CA VAL A 176 3.54 -12.63 3.08
C VAL A 176 4.81 -12.44 3.90
N GLY A 177 5.08 -11.24 4.42
CA GLY A 177 6.24 -10.97 5.27
C GLY A 177 6.23 -11.82 6.55
N ASP A 178 5.09 -12.01 7.18
CA ASP A 178 4.96 -12.85 8.39
C ASP A 178 5.22 -14.33 8.06
N ILE A 179 4.71 -14.83 6.94
CA ILE A 179 4.96 -16.21 6.48
C ILE A 179 6.45 -16.40 6.14
N LEU A 180 7.06 -15.44 5.44
CA LEU A 180 8.49 -15.50 5.11
C LEU A 180 9.38 -15.57 6.34
N ARG A 181 9.06 -14.83 7.40
CA ARG A 181 9.80 -14.92 8.68
C ARG A 181 9.72 -16.30 9.31
N LEU A 182 8.59 -16.99 9.15
CA LEU A 182 8.36 -18.33 9.73
C LEU A 182 8.87 -19.46 8.83
N ALA A 183 9.00 -19.22 7.54
CA ALA A 183 9.36 -20.24 6.56
C ALA A 183 10.83 -20.70 6.65
N GLY A 184 11.70 -19.92 7.31
CA GLY A 184 13.15 -20.18 7.38
C GLY A 184 13.77 -20.33 5.99
N SER A 185 14.47 -21.43 5.75
CA SER A 185 15.09 -21.73 4.45
C SER A 185 14.15 -22.27 3.37
N ARG A 186 12.87 -22.50 3.71
CA ARG A 186 11.89 -23.03 2.72
C ARG A 186 11.45 -21.92 1.79
N GLU A 187 11.55 -22.16 0.49
CA GLU A 187 10.99 -21.25 -0.50
C GLU A 187 9.46 -21.26 -0.44
N PRO A 188 8.81 -20.14 -0.12
CA PRO A 188 7.36 -20.07 -0.10
C PRO A 188 6.80 -20.09 -1.52
N ALA A 189 5.59 -20.65 -1.65
CA ALA A 189 4.92 -20.75 -2.94
C ALA A 189 4.69 -19.36 -3.58
N VAL A 190 4.92 -19.25 -4.88
CA VAL A 190 4.72 -17.98 -5.63
C VAL A 190 3.24 -17.62 -5.79
N GLN A 191 2.35 -18.61 -5.74
CA GLN A 191 0.92 -18.39 -5.97
C GLN A 191 0.25 -17.77 -4.75
N TYR A 192 -0.40 -16.64 -4.93
CA TYR A 192 -1.01 -15.85 -3.85
C TYR A 192 -2.10 -16.62 -3.07
N ARG A 193 -2.76 -17.62 -3.67
CA ARG A 193 -3.79 -18.45 -3.04
C ARG A 193 -3.31 -19.19 -1.77
N TYR A 194 -2.00 -19.37 -1.63
CA TYR A 194 -1.43 -20.01 -0.44
C TYR A 194 -1.25 -19.03 0.73
N TYR A 195 -1.54 -17.75 0.51
CA TYR A 195 -1.43 -16.68 1.51
C TYR A 195 -2.78 -16.05 1.89
N MET A 196 -3.86 -16.66 1.41
CA MET A 196 -5.23 -16.19 1.67
C MET A 196 -5.76 -16.69 3.01
#